data_5253ced35442bc8856be5899bc60262a
#
_entry.id   5253ced35442bc8856be5899bc60262a
#
_cell.length_a   1.000
_cell.length_b   1.000
_cell.length_c   1.000
_cell.angle_alpha   90.00
_cell.angle_beta   90.00
_cell.angle_gamma   90.00
#
_symmetry.space_group_name_H-M   'P 1'
#
loop_
_entity.id
_entity.type
_entity.pdbx_description
1 polymer ?
#
loop_
_entity_poly.entity_id
_entity_poly.type
_entity_poly.pdbx_seq_one_letter_code
_entity_poly.pdbx_strand_id
1 'polypeptide(L)'
;AGADRVTHFLRKTKRKWDKVYCLKADISKYFFNIDHDVMMRIYESKIKCKDTLWLLDKIIRSDGDGIGIPIGNLTSQLSANLYLNELDQFVKHRLRVKYYVRYMDDFIILHNSKECLWNLLAEVEEFLKYKLRLKLNRKTDIFPVKRGVDFLGYRIWPTHRLLRKKSKKKIKRRMRKYEKEYIAGTLDIEKIQRSLAGWLGHAKFANTYNFRMDLLDKWQEIIEVAEKREDLVNMGGI
;
A
#
# COMPACT_ATOMS: atom_id res chain seq x y z
N ALA A 1 0.68 2.00 -10.69
CA ALA A 1 -0.27 0.93 -11.02
C ALA A 1 -1.58 1.00 -10.22
N GLY A 2 -1.67 0.64 -8.93
CA GLY A 2 -2.95 0.60 -8.18
C GLY A 2 -3.63 1.96 -8.02
N ALA A 3 -2.89 2.96 -7.53
CA ALA A 3 -3.42 4.31 -7.38
C ALA A 3 -3.82 4.95 -8.72
N ASP A 4 -3.18 4.58 -9.83
CA ASP A 4 -3.54 5.07 -11.16
C ASP A 4 -4.85 4.47 -11.66
N ARG A 5 -5.11 3.18 -11.35
CA ARG A 5 -6.41 2.55 -11.63
C ARG A 5 -7.53 3.25 -10.88
N VAL A 6 -7.33 3.59 -9.60
CA VAL A 6 -8.32 4.37 -8.82
C VAL A 6 -8.55 5.73 -9.46
N THR A 7 -7.49 6.47 -9.79
CA THR A 7 -7.60 7.76 -10.49
C THR A 7 -8.36 7.63 -11.82
N HIS A 8 -8.04 6.59 -12.60
CA HIS A 8 -8.71 6.32 -13.86
C HIS A 8 -10.21 6.04 -13.67
N PHE A 9 -10.57 5.21 -12.68
CA PHE A 9 -11.98 4.92 -12.38
C PHE A 9 -12.72 6.17 -11.94
N LEU A 10 -12.14 6.98 -11.06
CA LEU A 10 -12.73 8.23 -10.61
C LEU A 10 -12.90 9.24 -11.77
N ARG A 11 -11.96 9.31 -12.71
CA ARG A 11 -12.08 10.16 -13.90
C ARG A 11 -13.21 9.72 -14.83
N LYS A 12 -13.44 8.43 -14.99
CA LYS A 12 -14.60 7.92 -15.76
C LYS A 12 -15.93 8.31 -15.14
N THR A 13 -15.97 8.56 -13.82
CA THR A 13 -17.19 9.00 -13.11
C THR A 13 -17.28 10.54 -12.99
N LYS A 14 -16.38 11.31 -13.59
CA LYS A 14 -16.20 12.76 -13.40
C LYS A 14 -17.48 13.60 -13.48
N ARG A 15 -18.40 13.28 -14.39
CA ARG A 15 -19.68 14.02 -14.55
C ARG A 15 -20.68 13.75 -13.43
N LYS A 16 -20.45 12.70 -12.59
CA LYS A 16 -21.36 12.24 -11.53
C LYS A 16 -20.62 11.88 -10.24
N TRP A 17 -19.37 12.35 -10.06
CA TRP A 17 -18.51 11.93 -8.95
C TRP A 17 -19.03 12.33 -7.55
N ASP A 18 -19.79 13.39 -7.45
CA ASP A 18 -20.52 13.83 -6.24
C ASP A 18 -21.56 12.81 -5.76
N LYS A 19 -22.05 11.94 -6.67
CA LYS A 19 -22.95 10.82 -6.38
C LYS A 19 -22.23 9.46 -6.32
N VAL A 20 -20.89 9.42 -6.31
CA VAL A 20 -20.11 8.19 -6.22
C VAL A 20 -19.66 7.95 -4.80
N TYR A 21 -19.82 6.71 -4.35
CA TYR A 21 -19.35 6.22 -3.05
C TYR A 21 -18.20 5.25 -3.23
N CYS A 22 -17.36 5.18 -2.22
CA CYS A 22 -16.25 4.25 -2.12
C CYS A 22 -16.48 3.34 -0.91
N LEU A 23 -16.56 2.04 -1.14
CA LEU A 23 -16.29 1.03 -0.12
C LEU A 23 -14.78 0.85 -0.08
N LYS A 24 -14.18 1.12 1.06
CA LYS A 24 -12.80 0.81 1.38
C LYS A 24 -12.76 -0.25 2.47
N ALA A 25 -12.09 -1.35 2.17
CA ALA A 25 -11.97 -2.48 3.08
C ALA A 25 -10.52 -2.98 3.13
N ASP A 26 -10.17 -3.55 4.26
CA ASP A 26 -8.87 -4.11 4.60
C ASP A 26 -9.10 -5.41 5.38
N ILE A 27 -8.31 -6.44 5.13
CA ILE A 27 -8.44 -7.73 5.82
C ILE A 27 -7.69 -7.68 7.14
N SER A 28 -8.36 -8.11 8.20
CA SER A 28 -7.79 -8.10 9.54
C SER A 28 -6.62 -9.07 9.67
N LYS A 29 -5.42 -8.57 10.03
CA LYS A 29 -4.21 -9.37 10.30
C LYS A 29 -3.98 -10.45 9.22
N TYR A 30 -4.03 -10.06 7.95
CA TYR A 30 -4.14 -10.96 6.82
C TYR A 30 -3.15 -12.12 6.85
N PHE A 31 -1.84 -11.87 6.90
CA PHE A 31 -0.80 -12.90 6.91
C PHE A 31 -0.90 -13.87 8.09
N PHE A 32 -1.38 -13.41 9.24
CA PHE A 32 -1.57 -14.21 10.44
C PHE A 32 -2.84 -15.06 10.43
N ASN A 33 -3.77 -14.79 9.51
CA ASN A 33 -5.07 -15.46 9.43
C ASN A 33 -5.25 -16.29 8.15
N ILE A 34 -4.19 -16.49 7.36
CA ILE A 34 -4.23 -17.41 6.21
C ILE A 34 -4.33 -18.83 6.73
N ASP A 35 -5.40 -19.51 6.36
CA ASP A 35 -5.64 -20.90 6.74
C ASP A 35 -4.88 -21.84 5.78
N HIS A 36 -4.06 -22.74 6.33
CA HIS A 36 -3.19 -23.62 5.56
C HIS A 36 -3.98 -24.60 4.69
N ASP A 37 -5.08 -25.16 5.19
CA ASP A 37 -5.87 -26.14 4.43
C ASP A 37 -6.62 -25.47 3.28
N VAL A 38 -7.10 -24.23 3.49
CA VAL A 38 -7.67 -23.43 2.39
C VAL A 38 -6.60 -23.10 1.36
N MET A 39 -5.40 -22.74 1.80
CA MET A 39 -4.28 -22.44 0.92
C MET A 39 -3.89 -23.67 0.07
N MET A 40 -3.76 -24.83 0.70
CA MET A 40 -3.44 -26.07 0.00
C MET A 40 -4.50 -26.46 -1.02
N ARG A 41 -5.79 -26.34 -0.70
CA ARG A 41 -6.88 -26.54 -1.68
C ARG A 41 -6.77 -25.61 -2.90
N ILE A 42 -6.38 -24.35 -2.67
CA ILE A 42 -6.15 -23.40 -3.78
C ILE A 42 -4.98 -23.86 -4.65
N TYR A 43 -3.87 -24.33 -4.07
CA TYR A 43 -2.75 -24.87 -4.82
C TYR A 43 -3.13 -26.13 -5.61
N GLU A 44 -3.80 -27.09 -5.00
CA GLU A 44 -4.25 -28.35 -5.63
C GLU A 44 -5.16 -28.10 -6.83
N SER A 45 -5.96 -27.02 -6.78
CA SER A 45 -6.81 -26.63 -7.92
C SER A 45 -6.01 -26.17 -9.14
N LYS A 46 -4.75 -25.76 -8.97
CA LYS A 46 -3.91 -25.13 -9.99
C LYS A 46 -2.67 -25.96 -10.37
N ILE A 47 -2.15 -26.74 -9.44
CA ILE A 47 -0.91 -27.50 -9.57
C ILE A 47 -1.24 -28.99 -9.53
N LYS A 48 -0.70 -29.77 -10.49
CA LYS A 48 -0.91 -31.22 -10.56
C LYS A 48 0.30 -32.04 -10.07
N CYS A 49 1.49 -31.42 -10.03
CA CYS A 49 2.72 -32.07 -9.59
C CYS A 49 2.69 -32.30 -8.07
N LYS A 50 2.73 -33.57 -7.65
CA LYS A 50 2.67 -33.97 -6.24
C LYS A 50 3.89 -33.50 -5.45
N ASP A 51 5.08 -33.54 -6.02
CA ASP A 51 6.32 -33.11 -5.36
C ASP A 51 6.31 -31.61 -5.10
N THR A 52 5.79 -30.83 -6.06
CA THR A 52 5.60 -29.38 -5.87
C THR A 52 4.58 -29.08 -4.78
N LEU A 53 3.47 -29.81 -4.73
CA LEU A 53 2.46 -29.64 -3.66
C LEU A 53 3.02 -30.04 -2.31
N TRP A 54 3.78 -31.14 -2.22
CA TRP A 54 4.46 -31.53 -0.99
C TRP A 54 5.43 -30.45 -0.50
N LEU A 55 6.25 -29.87 -1.39
CA LEU A 55 7.18 -28.78 -1.03
C LEU A 55 6.43 -27.54 -0.54
N LEU A 56 5.35 -27.14 -1.23
CA LEU A 56 4.52 -25.99 -0.84
C LEU A 56 3.87 -26.22 0.53
N ASP A 57 3.37 -27.43 0.81
CA ASP A 57 2.80 -27.78 2.11
C ASP A 57 3.86 -27.62 3.23
N LYS A 58 5.08 -28.12 3.01
CA LYS A 58 6.20 -27.94 3.95
C LYS A 58 6.53 -26.47 4.20
N ILE A 59 6.55 -25.64 3.15
CA ILE A 59 6.84 -24.22 3.26
C ILE A 59 5.73 -23.49 4.04
N ILE A 60 4.47 -23.78 3.76
CA ILE A 60 3.35 -23.11 4.40
C ILE A 60 3.24 -23.51 5.86
N ARG A 61 3.42 -24.80 6.18
CA ARG A 61 3.34 -25.31 7.54
C ARG A 61 4.63 -25.14 8.34
N SER A 62 5.65 -24.49 7.78
CA SER A 62 6.91 -24.23 8.50
C SER A 62 6.77 -23.23 9.64
N ASP A 63 5.68 -22.46 9.66
CA ASP A 63 5.38 -21.46 10.67
C ASP A 63 3.91 -21.60 11.09
N GLY A 64 3.69 -21.83 12.40
CA GLY A 64 2.36 -21.88 13.01
C GLY A 64 1.61 -23.22 12.88
N ASP A 65 0.59 -23.38 13.71
CA ASP A 65 -0.25 -24.56 13.83
C ASP A 65 -1.50 -24.49 12.93
N GLY A 66 -1.31 -24.52 11.61
CA GLY A 66 -2.41 -24.58 10.66
C GLY A 66 -2.95 -23.21 10.22
N ILE A 67 -2.51 -22.11 10.81
CA ILE A 67 -2.93 -20.73 10.49
C ILE A 67 -1.72 -19.79 10.49
N GLY A 68 -1.66 -18.92 9.50
CA GLY A 68 -0.61 -17.91 9.36
C GLY A 68 0.52 -18.33 8.44
N ILE A 69 1.17 -17.36 7.84
CA ILE A 69 2.37 -17.57 7.01
C ILE A 69 3.44 -16.56 7.40
N PRO A 70 4.74 -16.92 7.32
CA PRO A 70 5.82 -16.07 7.76
C PRO A 70 5.88 -14.76 6.96
N ILE A 71 6.08 -13.65 7.68
CA ILE A 71 6.21 -12.32 7.08
C ILE A 71 7.67 -12.13 6.62
N GLY A 72 7.83 -11.65 5.38
CA GLY A 72 9.15 -11.32 4.81
C GLY A 72 9.62 -12.30 3.75
N ASN A 73 9.09 -13.50 3.68
CA ASN A 73 9.42 -14.47 2.65
C ASN A 73 8.72 -14.13 1.31
N LEU A 74 9.42 -14.31 0.21
CA LEU A 74 8.87 -14.11 -1.13
C LEU A 74 7.73 -15.09 -1.42
N THR A 75 7.88 -16.35 -1.01
CA THR A 75 6.85 -17.40 -1.11
C THR A 75 5.57 -17.01 -0.39
N SER A 76 5.66 -16.42 0.80
CA SER A 76 4.51 -15.93 1.56
C SER A 76 3.76 -14.81 0.84
N GLN A 77 4.47 -13.88 0.19
CA GLN A 77 3.84 -12.82 -0.60
C GLN A 77 3.09 -13.38 -1.82
N LEU A 78 3.68 -14.37 -2.50
CA LEU A 78 3.04 -15.03 -3.63
C LEU A 78 1.80 -15.81 -3.18
N SER A 79 1.93 -16.60 -2.10
CA SER A 79 0.83 -17.38 -1.50
C SER A 79 -0.33 -16.47 -1.07
N ALA A 80 -0.02 -15.38 -0.39
CA ALA A 80 -1.01 -14.39 0.01
C ALA A 80 -1.75 -13.78 -1.20
N ASN A 81 -1.04 -13.42 -2.26
CA ASN A 81 -1.69 -12.90 -3.47
C ASN A 81 -2.58 -13.96 -4.16
N LEU A 82 -2.14 -15.21 -4.19
CA LEU A 82 -2.91 -16.32 -4.76
C LEU A 82 -4.16 -16.61 -3.92
N TYR A 83 -4.05 -16.57 -2.60
CA TYR A 83 -5.18 -16.77 -1.70
C TYR A 83 -6.30 -15.75 -1.93
N LEU A 84 -5.96 -14.46 -2.03
CA LEU A 84 -6.94 -13.41 -2.31
C LEU A 84 -7.32 -13.28 -3.79
N ASN A 85 -6.66 -14.00 -4.69
CA ASN A 85 -7.17 -14.10 -6.06
C ASN A 85 -8.57 -14.73 -6.10
N GLU A 86 -8.91 -15.63 -5.17
CA GLU A 86 -10.25 -16.18 -5.05
C GLU A 86 -11.30 -15.07 -4.78
N LEU A 87 -10.95 -14.08 -3.93
CA LEU A 87 -11.78 -12.89 -3.74
C LEU A 87 -11.87 -12.06 -5.03
N ASP A 88 -10.76 -11.88 -5.77
CA ASP A 88 -10.77 -11.16 -7.02
C ASP A 88 -11.71 -11.81 -8.06
N GLN A 89 -11.67 -13.14 -8.18
CA GLN A 89 -12.54 -13.91 -9.05
C GLN A 89 -14.01 -13.75 -8.63
N PHE A 90 -14.31 -13.88 -7.33
CA PHE A 90 -15.65 -13.68 -6.80
C PHE A 90 -16.20 -12.29 -7.12
N VAL A 91 -15.45 -11.24 -6.77
CA VAL A 91 -15.88 -9.86 -6.97
C VAL A 91 -16.06 -9.50 -8.45
N LYS A 92 -15.17 -9.99 -9.33
CA LYS A 92 -15.21 -9.66 -10.75
C LYS A 92 -16.18 -10.50 -11.55
N HIS A 93 -16.25 -11.79 -11.29
CA HIS A 93 -17.00 -12.72 -12.14
C HIS A 93 -18.38 -13.10 -11.56
N ARG A 94 -18.50 -13.20 -10.24
CA ARG A 94 -19.80 -13.50 -9.60
C ARG A 94 -20.58 -12.22 -9.32
N LEU A 95 -19.96 -11.24 -8.62
CA LEU A 95 -20.59 -9.97 -8.30
C LEU A 95 -20.56 -8.97 -9.47
N ARG A 96 -19.78 -9.23 -10.51
CA ARG A 96 -19.64 -8.41 -11.72
C ARG A 96 -19.31 -6.94 -11.42
N VAL A 97 -18.52 -6.69 -10.37
CA VAL A 97 -18.14 -5.33 -9.97
C VAL A 97 -17.20 -4.71 -10.98
N LYS A 98 -17.62 -3.61 -11.59
CA LYS A 98 -16.86 -2.93 -12.64
C LYS A 98 -15.63 -2.17 -12.10
N TYR A 99 -15.78 -1.49 -10.97
CA TYR A 99 -14.77 -0.60 -10.41
C TYR A 99 -14.22 -1.19 -9.10
N TYR A 100 -13.39 -2.20 -9.22
CA TYR A 100 -12.70 -2.91 -8.15
C TYR A 100 -11.18 -2.82 -8.33
N VAL A 101 -10.47 -2.49 -7.27
CA VAL A 101 -9.01 -2.50 -7.20
C VAL A 101 -8.59 -3.07 -5.86
N ARG A 102 -7.69 -4.04 -5.88
CA ARG A 102 -7.02 -4.59 -4.70
C ARG A 102 -5.50 -4.40 -4.80
N TYR A 103 -4.89 -4.15 -3.67
CA TYR A 103 -3.45 -4.21 -3.46
C TYR A 103 -3.19 -4.93 -2.14
N MET A 104 -2.67 -6.15 -2.23
CA MET A 104 -2.54 -7.07 -1.10
C MET A 104 -3.91 -7.26 -0.41
N ASP A 105 -4.02 -6.93 0.86
CA ASP A 105 -5.21 -6.99 1.70
C ASP A 105 -6.12 -5.75 1.64
N ASP A 106 -5.63 -4.61 1.14
CA ASP A 106 -6.37 -3.35 1.01
C ASP A 106 -7.11 -3.31 -0.35
N PHE A 107 -8.43 -3.16 -0.35
CA PHE A 107 -9.21 -3.06 -1.58
C PHE A 107 -10.29 -1.99 -1.54
N ILE A 108 -10.69 -1.55 -2.71
CA ILE A 108 -11.75 -0.57 -2.91
C ILE A 108 -12.73 -1.00 -4.00
N ILE A 109 -14.00 -0.68 -3.76
CA ILE A 109 -15.08 -0.77 -4.74
C ILE A 109 -15.72 0.62 -4.86
N LEU A 110 -15.97 1.06 -6.10
CA LEU A 110 -16.67 2.31 -6.36
C LEU A 110 -18.03 2.03 -6.99
N HIS A 111 -19.06 2.68 -6.48
CA HIS A 111 -20.43 2.58 -7.00
C HIS A 111 -21.20 3.87 -6.77
N ASN A 112 -22.23 4.13 -7.58
CA ASN A 112 -23.08 5.32 -7.47
C ASN A 112 -24.23 5.15 -6.45
N SER A 113 -24.50 3.94 -5.97
CA SER A 113 -25.44 3.66 -4.89
C SER A 113 -24.70 3.20 -3.65
N LYS A 114 -24.97 3.86 -2.53
CA LYS A 114 -24.45 3.45 -1.21
C LYS A 114 -25.06 2.14 -0.74
N GLU A 115 -26.34 1.93 -1.01
CA GLU A 115 -27.08 0.70 -0.68
C GLU A 115 -26.47 -0.52 -1.40
N CYS A 116 -26.19 -0.38 -2.71
CA CYS A 116 -25.50 -1.43 -3.47
C CYS A 116 -24.15 -1.78 -2.85
N LEU A 117 -23.39 -0.79 -2.34
CA LEU A 117 -22.11 -1.07 -1.65
C LEU A 117 -22.31 -1.80 -0.33
N TRP A 118 -23.39 -1.56 0.42
CA TRP A 118 -23.70 -2.32 1.62
C TRP A 118 -24.04 -3.78 1.29
N ASN A 119 -24.82 -4.03 0.25
CA ASN A 119 -25.12 -5.39 -0.20
C ASN A 119 -23.85 -6.12 -0.67
N LEU A 120 -23.01 -5.46 -1.49
CA LEU A 120 -21.73 -6.00 -1.91
C LEU A 120 -20.79 -6.29 -0.73
N LEU A 121 -20.79 -5.43 0.29
CA LEU A 121 -20.01 -5.65 1.50
C LEU A 121 -20.44 -6.91 2.23
N ALA A 122 -21.75 -7.10 2.42
CA ALA A 122 -22.30 -8.29 3.08
C ALA A 122 -21.91 -9.58 2.32
N GLU A 123 -22.04 -9.60 0.98
CA GLU A 123 -21.65 -10.75 0.16
C GLU A 123 -20.13 -11.02 0.22
N VAL A 124 -19.30 -9.98 0.24
CA VAL A 124 -17.84 -10.10 0.38
C VAL A 124 -17.47 -10.62 1.78
N GLU A 125 -18.12 -10.14 2.84
CA GLU A 125 -17.91 -10.63 4.21
C GLU A 125 -18.27 -12.11 4.36
N GLU A 126 -19.39 -12.51 3.79
CA GLU A 126 -19.83 -13.89 3.77
C GLU A 126 -18.83 -14.79 3.01
N PHE A 127 -18.41 -14.38 1.81
CA PHE A 127 -17.41 -15.10 1.03
C PHE A 127 -16.08 -15.24 1.78
N LEU A 128 -15.55 -14.15 2.35
CA LEU A 128 -14.32 -14.16 3.13
C LEU A 128 -14.43 -15.12 4.32
N LYS A 129 -15.55 -15.07 5.06
CA LYS A 129 -15.78 -15.90 6.24
C LYS A 129 -15.85 -17.39 5.90
N TYR A 130 -16.67 -17.77 4.91
CA TYR A 130 -16.96 -19.19 4.65
C TYR A 130 -16.01 -19.86 3.66
N LYS A 131 -15.49 -19.12 2.70
CA LYS A 131 -14.57 -19.68 1.67
C LYS A 131 -13.11 -19.53 2.05
N LEU A 132 -12.74 -18.38 2.63
CA LEU A 132 -11.36 -18.04 2.93
C LEU A 132 -11.03 -18.00 4.43
N ARG A 133 -11.99 -18.22 5.32
CA ARG A 133 -11.82 -18.16 6.79
C ARG A 133 -11.19 -16.85 7.26
N LEU A 134 -11.45 -15.75 6.54
CA LEU A 134 -10.94 -14.41 6.81
C LEU A 134 -12.03 -13.47 7.33
N LYS A 135 -11.61 -12.36 7.95
CA LYS A 135 -12.52 -11.30 8.43
C LYS A 135 -12.01 -9.94 7.97
N LEU A 136 -12.94 -9.03 7.65
CA LEU A 136 -12.61 -7.64 7.39
C LEU A 136 -12.19 -6.92 8.68
N ASN A 137 -11.36 -5.89 8.50
CA ASN A 137 -10.97 -4.99 9.56
C ASN A 137 -12.17 -4.10 9.95
N ARG A 138 -12.31 -3.77 11.23
CA ARG A 138 -13.33 -2.84 11.74
C ARG A 138 -13.27 -1.43 11.14
N LYS A 139 -12.18 -1.09 10.45
CA LYS A 139 -12.01 0.18 9.74
C LYS A 139 -12.63 0.20 8.33
N THR A 140 -13.29 -0.88 7.93
CA THR A 140 -14.07 -0.93 6.68
C THR A 140 -15.13 0.17 6.71
N ASP A 141 -15.17 1.02 5.66
CA ASP A 141 -16.05 2.19 5.61
C ASP A 141 -16.58 2.42 4.19
N ILE A 142 -17.82 2.94 4.13
CA ILE A 142 -18.46 3.38 2.89
C ILE A 142 -18.70 4.88 2.98
N PHE A 143 -18.00 5.64 2.15
CA PHE A 143 -18.02 7.09 2.17
C PHE A 143 -18.11 7.71 0.78
N PRO A 144 -18.60 8.95 0.65
CA PRO A 144 -18.64 9.66 -0.62
C PRO A 144 -17.23 10.01 -1.11
N VAL A 145 -16.97 9.81 -2.41
CA VAL A 145 -15.66 10.04 -3.05
C VAL A 145 -15.19 11.50 -2.92
N LYS A 146 -16.11 12.45 -2.75
CA LYS A 146 -15.75 13.87 -2.48
C LYS A 146 -14.85 14.05 -1.24
N ARG A 147 -14.86 13.13 -0.28
CA ARG A 147 -13.93 13.13 0.87
C ARG A 147 -12.50 12.79 0.48
N GLY A 148 -12.26 12.29 -0.76
CA GLY A 148 -11.00 11.73 -1.22
C GLY A 148 -10.80 10.28 -0.78
N VAL A 149 -10.32 9.44 -1.70
CA VAL A 149 -10.06 8.01 -1.45
C VAL A 149 -8.62 7.81 -1.01
N ASP A 150 -8.43 7.36 0.22
CA ASP A 150 -7.10 7.01 0.75
C ASP A 150 -6.67 5.63 0.27
N PHE A 151 -5.66 5.56 -0.63
CA PHE A 151 -5.13 4.31 -1.17
C PHE A 151 -3.63 4.41 -1.49
N LEU A 152 -2.85 3.42 -1.10
CA LEU A 152 -1.41 3.31 -1.38
C LEU A 152 -0.57 4.57 -1.05
N GLY A 153 -0.88 5.20 0.07
CA GLY A 153 -0.12 6.38 0.53
C GLY A 153 -0.61 7.71 -0.04
N TYR A 154 -1.58 7.68 -0.94
CA TYR A 154 -2.19 8.86 -1.54
C TYR A 154 -3.62 9.07 -1.06
N ARG A 155 -4.07 10.33 -1.14
CA ARG A 155 -5.47 10.69 -1.09
C ARG A 155 -5.90 11.17 -2.47
N ILE A 156 -6.85 10.46 -3.08
CA ILE A 156 -7.14 10.50 -4.51
C ILE A 156 -8.53 11.09 -4.72
N TRP A 157 -8.61 12.08 -5.61
CA TRP A 157 -9.85 12.64 -6.15
C TRP A 157 -9.89 12.47 -7.66
N PRO A 158 -11.03 12.70 -8.33
CA PRO A 158 -11.12 12.65 -9.79
C PRO A 158 -10.19 13.66 -10.49
N THR A 159 -9.95 14.80 -9.85
CA THR A 159 -9.18 15.92 -10.40
C THR A 159 -7.71 15.90 -10.04
N HIS A 160 -7.38 15.44 -8.85
CA HIS A 160 -6.02 15.51 -8.31
C HIS A 160 -5.72 14.39 -7.31
N ARG A 161 -4.45 14.29 -6.95
CA ARG A 161 -3.94 13.32 -5.97
C ARG A 161 -2.97 14.03 -5.03
N LEU A 162 -3.13 13.84 -3.73
CA LEU A 162 -2.24 14.36 -2.70
C LEU A 162 -1.54 13.22 -1.96
N LEU A 163 -0.36 13.50 -1.42
CA LEU A 163 0.26 12.62 -0.42
C LEU A 163 -0.50 12.71 0.92
N ARG A 164 -0.57 11.60 1.63
CA ARG A 164 -1.09 11.58 3.01
C ARG A 164 -0.27 12.53 3.89
N LYS A 165 -0.95 13.28 4.78
CA LYS A 165 -0.31 14.18 5.75
C LYS A 165 0.79 13.49 6.57
N LYS A 166 0.58 12.20 6.93
CA LYS A 166 1.56 11.38 7.66
C LYS A 166 2.87 11.20 6.88
N SER A 167 2.80 10.99 5.54
CA SER A 167 3.98 10.86 4.68
C SER A 167 4.80 12.16 4.64
N LYS A 168 4.12 13.31 4.47
CA LYS A 168 4.76 14.63 4.52
C LYS A 168 5.42 14.91 5.88
N LYS A 169 4.75 14.60 7.00
CA LYS A 169 5.33 14.76 8.34
C LYS A 169 6.54 13.85 8.55
N LYS A 170 6.47 12.59 8.07
CA LYS A 170 7.55 11.61 8.21
C LYS A 170 8.82 12.07 7.47
N ILE A 171 8.70 12.56 6.23
CA ILE A 171 9.87 13.04 5.50
C ILE A 171 10.48 14.29 6.16
N LYS A 172 9.68 15.29 6.57
CA LYS A 172 10.19 16.46 7.28
C LYS A 172 10.96 16.08 8.56
N ARG A 173 10.44 15.10 9.34
CA ARG A 173 11.15 14.60 10.53
C ARG A 173 12.46 13.88 10.18
N ARG A 174 12.45 13.10 9.07
CA ARG A 174 13.64 12.41 8.58
C ARG A 174 14.71 13.40 8.12
N MET A 175 14.33 14.46 7.40
CA MET A 175 15.25 15.50 6.98
C MET A 175 15.95 16.16 8.16
N ARG A 176 15.21 16.53 9.21
CA ARG A 176 15.81 17.11 10.44
C ARG A 176 16.77 16.14 11.15
N LYS A 177 16.52 14.82 11.05
CA LYS A 177 17.43 13.82 11.59
C LYS A 177 18.71 13.75 10.75
N TYR A 178 18.56 13.72 9.44
CA TYR A 178 19.66 13.69 8.50
C TYR A 178 20.57 14.92 8.60
N GLU A 179 19.97 16.12 8.75
CA GLU A 179 20.70 17.37 9.01
C GLU A 179 21.63 17.22 10.22
N LYS A 180 21.10 16.76 11.35
CA LYS A 180 21.89 16.55 12.57
C LYS A 180 23.01 15.52 12.40
N GLU A 181 22.69 14.38 11.77
CA GLU A 181 23.65 13.29 11.59
C GLU A 181 24.73 13.64 10.55
N TYR A 182 24.39 14.39 9.50
CA TYR A 182 25.33 14.85 8.50
C TYR A 182 26.29 15.91 9.07
N ILE A 183 25.78 16.92 9.78
CA ILE A 183 26.59 17.94 10.46
C ILE A 183 27.52 17.32 11.53
N ALA A 184 27.09 16.22 12.16
CA ALA A 184 27.91 15.48 13.12
C ALA A 184 28.91 14.51 12.47
N GLY A 185 28.97 14.40 11.14
CA GLY A 185 29.85 13.49 10.40
C GLY A 185 29.51 12.01 10.57
N THR A 186 28.31 11.68 11.08
CA THR A 186 27.89 10.29 11.37
C THR A 186 27.09 9.65 10.25
N LEU A 187 26.78 10.38 9.19
CA LEU A 187 25.96 9.88 8.09
C LEU A 187 26.46 10.41 6.73
N ASP A 188 26.70 9.49 5.80
CA ASP A 188 27.15 9.82 4.44
C ASP A 188 26.06 10.45 3.59
N ILE A 189 26.47 11.41 2.76
CA ILE A 189 25.62 12.10 1.79
C ILE A 189 24.91 11.14 0.84
N GLU A 190 25.59 10.10 0.35
CA GLU A 190 25.01 9.10 -0.56
C GLU A 190 23.81 8.36 0.03
N LYS A 191 23.87 8.03 1.31
CA LYS A 191 22.77 7.35 2.02
C LYS A 191 21.55 8.24 2.10
N ILE A 192 21.75 9.54 2.32
CA ILE A 192 20.68 10.54 2.35
C ILE A 192 20.07 10.70 0.95
N GLN A 193 20.93 10.87 -0.07
CA GLN A 193 20.50 11.00 -1.46
C GLN A 193 19.66 9.81 -1.93
N ARG A 194 20.11 8.56 -1.65
CA ARG A 194 19.33 7.34 -1.95
C ARG A 194 17.96 7.32 -1.27
N SER A 195 17.91 7.71 0.01
CA SER A 195 16.65 7.78 0.76
C SER A 195 15.70 8.85 0.22
N LEU A 196 16.24 10.02 -0.17
CA LEU A 196 15.46 11.11 -0.77
C LEU A 196 14.96 10.73 -2.16
N ALA A 197 15.82 10.17 -3.01
CA ALA A 197 15.45 9.74 -4.37
C ALA A 197 14.27 8.76 -4.34
N GLY A 198 14.28 7.78 -3.44
CA GLY A 198 13.18 6.84 -3.26
C GLY A 198 11.87 7.53 -2.84
N TRP A 199 11.95 8.50 -1.93
CA TRP A 199 10.77 9.26 -1.51
C TRP A 199 10.26 10.21 -2.60
N LEU A 200 11.17 10.92 -3.28
CA LEU A 200 10.84 11.81 -4.41
C LEU A 200 10.19 11.04 -5.56
N GLY A 201 10.71 9.83 -5.86
CA GLY A 201 10.12 8.91 -6.82
C GLY A 201 8.67 8.56 -6.52
N HIS A 202 8.33 8.35 -5.24
CA HIS A 202 6.94 8.16 -4.82
C HIS A 202 6.15 9.47 -4.85
N ALA A 203 6.71 10.58 -4.38
CA ALA A 203 6.04 11.87 -4.25
C ALA A 203 5.64 12.48 -5.61
N LYS A 204 6.42 12.27 -6.69
CA LYS A 204 6.17 12.83 -8.03
C LYS A 204 4.83 12.41 -8.64
N PHE A 205 4.25 11.30 -8.19
CA PHE A 205 2.94 10.84 -8.65
C PHE A 205 1.75 11.56 -7.99
N ALA A 206 2.02 12.52 -7.11
CA ALA A 206 1.00 13.37 -6.48
C ALA A 206 1.25 14.85 -6.80
N ASN A 207 0.26 15.69 -6.54
CA ASN A 207 0.43 17.15 -6.65
C ASN A 207 1.29 17.66 -5.49
N THR A 208 2.61 17.61 -5.68
CA THR A 208 3.64 17.89 -4.66
C THR A 208 4.82 18.68 -5.19
N TYR A 209 4.68 19.34 -6.36
CA TYR A 209 5.82 20.02 -6.99
C TYR A 209 6.49 21.01 -6.02
N ASN A 210 5.78 22.00 -5.53
CA ASN A 210 6.34 23.02 -4.62
C ASN A 210 6.93 22.37 -3.37
N PHE A 211 6.21 21.42 -2.75
CA PHE A 211 6.72 20.72 -1.57
C PHE A 211 8.02 19.94 -1.83
N ARG A 212 8.20 19.39 -3.03
CA ARG A 212 9.44 18.70 -3.41
C ARG A 212 10.58 19.70 -3.63
N MET A 213 10.29 20.83 -4.26
CA MET A 213 11.29 21.90 -4.44
C MET A 213 11.73 22.45 -3.08
N ASP A 214 10.81 22.86 -2.21
CA ASP A 214 11.12 23.31 -0.85
C ASP A 214 11.97 22.30 -0.04
N LEU A 215 11.79 21.00 -0.30
CA LEU A 215 12.56 19.96 0.38
C LEU A 215 13.98 19.83 -0.19
N LEU A 216 14.13 19.98 -1.51
CA LEU A 216 15.44 19.94 -2.19
C LEU A 216 16.26 21.21 -1.87
N ASP A 217 15.64 22.38 -1.88
CA ASP A 217 16.30 23.63 -1.54
C ASP A 217 16.87 23.57 -0.12
N LYS A 218 16.04 23.14 0.86
CA LYS A 218 16.52 22.93 2.23
C LYS A 218 17.64 21.90 2.34
N TRP A 219 17.64 20.87 1.49
CA TRP A 219 18.71 19.90 1.48
C TRP A 219 20.02 20.50 0.93
N GLN A 220 19.92 21.34 -0.08
CA GLN A 220 21.06 22.06 -0.65
C GLN A 220 21.68 23.03 0.38
N GLU A 221 20.83 23.79 1.11
CA GLU A 221 21.28 24.65 2.22
C GLU A 221 22.07 23.87 3.30
N ILE A 222 21.62 22.65 3.65
CA ILE A 222 22.30 21.79 4.63
C ILE A 222 23.68 21.34 4.13
N ILE A 223 23.80 20.98 2.85
CA ILE A 223 25.09 20.60 2.24
C ILE A 223 26.07 21.78 2.30
N GLU A 224 25.66 22.95 1.85
CA GLU A 224 26.49 24.15 1.83
C GLU A 224 27.00 24.56 3.22
N VAL A 225 26.16 24.43 4.24
CA VAL A 225 26.54 24.71 5.64
C VAL A 225 27.54 23.69 6.15
N ALA A 226 27.39 22.42 5.80
CA ALA A 226 28.29 21.38 6.27
C ALA A 226 29.68 21.49 5.56
N GLU A 227 29.71 21.75 4.25
CA GLU A 227 30.94 21.96 3.49
C GLU A 227 31.74 23.17 4.01
N LYS A 228 31.07 24.31 4.26
CA LYS A 228 31.72 25.49 4.87
C LYS A 228 32.30 25.20 6.25
N ARG A 229 31.70 24.29 7.02
CA ARG A 229 32.21 23.91 8.33
C ARG A 229 33.43 23.00 8.23
N GLU A 230 33.46 22.08 7.28
CA GLU A 230 34.64 21.24 7.00
C GLU A 230 35.83 22.09 6.56
N ASP A 231 35.60 23.08 5.68
CA ASP A 231 36.63 24.01 5.24
C ASP A 231 37.21 24.83 6.42
N LEU A 232 36.36 25.32 7.34
CA LEU A 232 36.80 26.05 8.53
C LEU A 232 37.60 25.18 9.50
N VAL A 233 37.20 23.91 9.68
CA VAL A 233 37.96 22.96 10.52
C VAL A 233 39.32 22.63 9.91
N ASN A 234 39.37 22.45 8.58
CA ASN A 234 40.61 22.17 7.86
C ASN A 234 41.55 23.39 7.80
N MET A 235 41.03 24.62 7.79
CA MET A 235 41.81 25.86 7.85
C MET A 235 42.28 26.24 9.27
N GLY A 236 41.59 25.81 10.32
CA GLY A 236 41.90 26.08 11.72
C GLY A 236 42.85 25.03 12.36
N GLY A 237 43.32 24.06 11.62
CA GLY A 237 44.24 22.99 12.04
C GLY A 237 45.69 23.25 11.70
N ILE A 238 46.20 24.50 11.95
CA ILE A 238 47.62 24.83 11.98
C ILE A 238 48.03 25.19 13.40
#